data_fbfbb76de8a799772b71074184bcd85b
#
_entry.id   fbfbb76de8a799772b71074184bcd85b
#
_cell.length_a   1.000
_cell.length_b   1.000
_cell.length_c   1.000
_cell.angle_alpha   90.00
_cell.angle_beta   90.00
_cell.angle_gamma   90.00
#
_symmetry.space_group_name_H-M   'P 1'
#
loop_
_entity.id
_entity.type
_entity.pdbx_description
1 polymer ?
#
loop_
_entity_poly.entity_id
_entity_poly.type
_entity_poly.pdbx_seq_one_letter_code
_entity_poly.pdbx_strand_id
1 'polypeptide(L)'
;MIIDIDEWVVHNHGDTPSCPICGEDMRISADLSTERATHFAHQKGSKCPTVKAAANAYSIFKAVERSGPAEARKVKQYALDNIESIYYRASSNCPQLKWKEFLPLLERATDWNAWSFKDFNVNFIPYMLLCCADEFHGKRNTTRPKTIFFVLDPSAGNAEFWHKPPDGKRFIWRVVKSTRNVTEMAMQAGEVEPWYRAKARINLKL
;
A
#
# COMPACT_ATOMS: atom_id res chain seq x y z
N MET A 1 10.16 12.66 -8.95
CA MET A 1 9.70 12.81 -10.36
C MET A 1 9.85 11.47 -11.03
N ILE A 2 8.80 10.97 -11.70
CA ILE A 2 8.87 9.72 -12.47
C ILE A 2 9.18 10.14 -13.90
N ILE A 3 10.33 9.74 -14.42
CA ILE A 3 10.81 10.10 -15.75
C ILE A 3 10.64 8.89 -16.67
N ASP A 4 10.21 9.12 -17.90
CA ASP A 4 10.16 8.10 -18.93
C ASP A 4 11.58 7.62 -19.30
N ILE A 5 11.73 6.35 -19.70
CA ILE A 5 13.04 5.78 -19.96
C ILE A 5 13.73 6.41 -21.17
N ASP A 6 12.96 6.75 -22.19
CA ASP A 6 13.52 7.37 -23.39
C ASP A 6 14.02 8.78 -23.07
N GLU A 7 13.30 9.52 -22.25
CA GLU A 7 13.71 10.83 -21.73
C GLU A 7 14.95 10.69 -20.81
N TRP A 8 14.99 9.64 -19.95
CA TRP A 8 16.13 9.37 -19.09
C TRP A 8 17.41 9.12 -19.90
N VAL A 9 17.34 8.24 -20.89
CA VAL A 9 18.50 7.86 -21.74
C VAL A 9 19.08 9.07 -22.47
N VAL A 10 18.23 10.00 -22.91
CA VAL A 10 18.67 11.22 -23.62
C VAL A 10 19.33 12.24 -22.70
N HIS A 11 18.85 12.41 -21.47
CA HIS A 11 19.22 13.54 -20.61
C HIS A 11 20.16 13.19 -19.44
N ASN A 12 20.30 11.92 -19.10
CA ASN A 12 21.03 11.49 -17.88
C ASN A 12 22.21 10.56 -18.20
N HIS A 13 23.08 10.97 -19.11
CA HIS A 13 24.29 10.22 -19.43
C HIS A 13 25.21 10.12 -18.21
N GLY A 14 25.36 8.94 -17.65
CA GLY A 14 26.27 8.63 -16.54
C GLY A 14 25.62 8.51 -15.17
N ASP A 15 24.36 8.93 -15.00
CA ASP A 15 23.64 8.75 -13.75
C ASP A 15 22.98 7.36 -13.70
N THR A 16 22.94 6.79 -12.50
CA THR A 16 22.22 5.54 -12.27
C THR A 16 20.78 5.84 -11.86
N PRO A 17 19.77 5.37 -12.61
CA PRO A 17 18.38 5.59 -12.23
C PRO A 17 18.04 4.85 -10.95
N SER A 18 17.32 5.48 -10.05
CA SER A 18 16.83 4.86 -8.81
C SER A 18 15.36 4.51 -8.90
N CYS A 19 14.98 3.42 -8.25
CA CYS A 19 13.59 3.01 -8.18
C CYS A 19 12.80 3.97 -7.27
N PRO A 20 11.70 4.57 -7.75
CA PRO A 20 10.90 5.49 -6.94
C PRO A 20 10.17 4.80 -5.77
N ILE A 21 10.17 3.46 -5.72
CA ILE A 21 9.46 2.69 -4.69
C ILE A 21 10.40 2.23 -3.58
N CYS A 22 11.61 1.77 -3.91
CA CYS A 22 12.54 1.22 -2.91
C CYS A 22 13.85 2.00 -2.79
N GLY A 23 14.10 2.98 -3.65
CA GLY A 23 15.33 3.75 -3.69
C GLY A 23 16.55 2.99 -4.24
N GLU A 24 16.42 1.70 -4.56
CA GLU A 24 17.52 0.92 -5.12
C GLU A 24 17.91 1.40 -6.51
N ASP A 25 19.21 1.34 -6.81
CA ASP A 25 19.72 1.60 -8.14
C ASP A 25 19.19 0.58 -9.15
N MET A 26 18.75 1.08 -10.29
CA MET A 26 18.20 0.29 -11.39
C MET A 26 19.21 0.24 -12.55
N ARG A 27 19.12 -0.80 -13.35
CA ARG A 27 19.84 -0.90 -14.62
C ARG A 27 18.88 -0.69 -15.79
N ILE A 28 19.38 -0.14 -16.86
CA ILE A 28 18.69 -0.15 -18.16
C ILE A 28 18.84 -1.55 -18.75
N SER A 29 17.76 -2.11 -19.21
CA SER A 29 17.69 -3.46 -19.78
C SER A 29 17.03 -3.40 -21.14
N ALA A 30 17.53 -4.27 -22.05
CA ALA A 30 17.08 -4.35 -23.46
C ALA A 30 17.37 -3.10 -24.31
N ASP A 31 18.33 -2.27 -23.92
CA ASP A 31 18.81 -1.10 -24.66
C ASP A 31 19.34 -1.43 -26.08
N LEU A 32 19.84 -2.65 -26.26
CA LEU A 32 20.33 -3.16 -27.56
C LEU A 32 19.39 -4.18 -28.22
N SER A 33 18.17 -4.36 -27.68
CA SER A 33 17.23 -5.36 -28.19
C SER A 33 16.27 -4.76 -29.22
N THR A 34 16.17 -5.41 -30.38
CA THR A 34 15.16 -5.09 -31.39
C THR A 34 13.78 -5.74 -31.10
N GLU A 35 13.74 -6.72 -30.18
CA GLU A 35 12.52 -7.48 -29.87
C GLU A 35 11.85 -7.04 -28.58
N ARG A 36 12.55 -6.34 -27.70
CA ARG A 36 12.05 -5.92 -26.38
C ARG A 36 12.26 -4.43 -26.18
N ALA A 37 11.23 -3.75 -25.73
CA ALA A 37 11.33 -2.34 -25.37
C ALA A 37 12.33 -2.15 -24.22
N THR A 38 13.15 -1.12 -24.33
CA THR A 38 14.06 -0.67 -23.27
C THR A 38 13.26 -0.39 -22.00
N HIS A 39 13.77 -0.81 -20.86
CA HIS A 39 13.09 -0.62 -19.58
C HIS A 39 14.08 -0.59 -18.42
N PHE A 40 13.67 0.08 -17.35
CA PHE A 40 14.40 0.03 -16.08
C PHE A 40 14.16 -1.33 -15.40
N ALA A 41 15.23 -1.96 -14.94
CA ALA A 41 15.18 -3.24 -14.26
C ALA A 41 15.96 -3.20 -12.94
N HIS A 42 15.42 -3.79 -11.90
CA HIS A 42 16.14 -4.01 -10.66
C HIS A 42 17.30 -5.00 -10.83
N GLN A 43 18.28 -4.89 -9.97
CA GLN A 43 19.36 -5.87 -9.88
C GLN A 43 18.81 -7.26 -9.50
N LYS A 44 19.53 -8.31 -9.88
CA LYS A 44 19.16 -9.67 -9.50
C LYS A 44 19.17 -9.81 -7.98
N GLY A 45 18.07 -10.29 -7.41
CA GLY A 45 17.94 -10.44 -5.95
C GLY A 45 17.36 -9.22 -5.24
N SER A 46 17.00 -8.14 -5.96
CA SER A 46 16.28 -7.00 -5.38
C SER A 46 15.09 -7.44 -4.53
N LYS A 47 14.95 -6.77 -3.41
CA LYS A 47 13.82 -6.95 -2.48
C LYS A 47 12.67 -5.99 -2.77
N CYS A 48 12.75 -5.22 -3.84
CA CYS A 48 11.70 -4.28 -4.20
C CYS A 48 10.33 -4.97 -4.37
N PRO A 49 9.26 -4.43 -3.80
CA PRO A 49 7.91 -4.97 -3.95
C PRO A 49 7.47 -5.09 -5.41
N THR A 50 8.03 -4.29 -6.33
CA THR A 50 7.71 -4.36 -7.77
C THR A 50 8.30 -5.58 -8.46
N VAL A 51 9.33 -6.20 -7.88
CA VAL A 51 9.98 -7.40 -8.42
C VAL A 51 9.29 -8.66 -7.90
N LYS A 52 8.94 -8.68 -6.63
CA LYS A 52 8.23 -9.78 -5.96
C LYS A 52 7.22 -9.19 -4.99
N ALA A 53 6.04 -8.82 -5.48
CA ALA A 53 5.01 -8.14 -4.71
C ALA A 53 4.67 -8.84 -3.37
N ALA A 54 4.64 -10.18 -3.38
CA ALA A 54 4.28 -10.96 -2.20
C ALA A 54 5.36 -11.03 -1.12
N ALA A 55 6.63 -11.12 -1.48
CA ALA A 55 7.68 -11.44 -0.50
C ALA A 55 8.15 -10.24 0.34
N ASN A 56 7.91 -9.02 -0.11
CA ASN A 56 8.54 -7.82 0.46
C ASN A 56 7.59 -6.89 1.21
N ALA A 57 6.29 -6.97 0.96
CA ALA A 57 5.31 -6.32 1.83
C ALA A 57 5.54 -6.71 3.30
N TYR A 58 5.94 -7.95 3.54
CA TYR A 58 6.18 -8.52 4.88
C TYR A 58 7.48 -8.09 5.54
N SER A 59 8.52 -7.77 4.79
CA SER A 59 9.79 -7.33 5.39
C SER A 59 9.65 -5.98 6.09
N ILE A 60 8.79 -5.13 5.56
CA ILE A 60 8.49 -3.81 6.13
C ILE A 60 7.77 -3.95 7.48
N PHE A 61 6.83 -4.93 7.57
CA PHE A 61 6.16 -5.23 8.83
C PHE A 61 7.05 -5.86 9.90
N LYS A 62 8.16 -6.49 9.53
CA LYS A 62 9.08 -7.12 10.49
C LYS A 62 9.94 -6.14 11.27
N ALA A 63 10.23 -4.98 10.70
CA ALA A 63 11.10 -3.98 11.33
C ALA A 63 10.37 -3.07 12.35
N VAL A 64 9.05 -3.19 12.47
CA VAL A 64 8.24 -2.34 13.35
C VAL A 64 8.29 -2.84 14.78
N GLU A 65 8.50 -1.92 15.73
CA GLU A 65 8.44 -2.20 17.17
C GLU A 65 7.03 -2.69 17.57
N ARG A 66 6.96 -3.62 18.52
CA ARG A 66 5.71 -4.28 18.90
C ARG A 66 5.24 -3.88 20.29
N SER A 67 3.94 -3.70 20.44
CA SER A 67 3.25 -3.60 21.71
C SER A 67 2.93 -4.97 22.32
N GLY A 68 2.53 -4.96 23.58
CA GLY A 68 2.11 -6.20 24.25
C GLY A 68 0.77 -6.76 23.76
N PRO A 69 0.45 -8.03 24.12
CA PRO A 69 -0.79 -8.70 23.70
C PRO A 69 -2.08 -7.97 24.09
N ALA A 70 -2.06 -7.24 25.20
CA ALA A 70 -3.22 -6.49 25.66
C ALA A 70 -3.57 -5.33 24.71
N GLU A 71 -2.57 -4.58 24.25
CA GLU A 71 -2.77 -3.51 23.27
C GLU A 71 -3.21 -4.07 21.91
N ALA A 72 -2.58 -5.15 21.46
CA ALA A 72 -2.98 -5.82 20.22
C ALA A 72 -4.46 -6.26 20.25
N ARG A 73 -4.96 -6.74 21.42
CA ARG A 73 -6.38 -7.08 21.59
C ARG A 73 -7.28 -5.85 21.46
N LYS A 74 -6.89 -4.71 22.04
CA LYS A 74 -7.66 -3.45 21.90
C LYS A 74 -7.77 -3.00 20.46
N VAL A 75 -6.67 -3.06 19.70
CA VAL A 75 -6.67 -2.71 18.27
C VAL A 75 -7.57 -3.65 17.47
N LYS A 76 -7.52 -4.97 17.75
CA LYS A 76 -8.43 -5.94 17.11
C LYS A 76 -9.88 -5.69 17.44
N GLN A 77 -10.19 -5.39 18.72
CA GLN A 77 -11.56 -5.05 19.13
C GLN A 77 -12.05 -3.79 18.44
N TYR A 78 -11.23 -2.74 18.40
CA TYR A 78 -11.56 -1.54 17.63
C TYR A 78 -11.86 -1.86 16.15
N ALA A 79 -11.04 -2.72 15.54
CA ALA A 79 -11.24 -3.13 14.16
C ALA A 79 -12.57 -3.86 13.94
N LEU A 80 -12.96 -4.72 14.88
CA LEU A 80 -14.25 -5.42 14.86
C LEU A 80 -15.42 -4.45 15.03
N ASP A 81 -15.34 -3.55 15.99
CA ASP A 81 -16.40 -2.58 16.30
C ASP A 81 -16.62 -1.56 15.15
N ASN A 82 -15.58 -1.32 14.35
CA ASN A 82 -15.59 -0.34 13.26
C ASN A 82 -15.41 -0.96 11.88
N ILE A 83 -15.69 -2.26 11.72
CA ILE A 83 -15.35 -3.05 10.54
C ILE A 83 -15.93 -2.47 9.23
N GLU A 84 -17.15 -1.94 9.28
CA GLU A 84 -17.81 -1.33 8.12
C GLU A 84 -17.10 -0.04 7.66
N SER A 85 -16.73 0.81 8.60
CA SER A 85 -16.02 2.07 8.33
C SER A 85 -14.62 1.80 7.78
N ILE A 86 -13.95 0.78 8.33
CA ILE A 86 -12.64 0.33 7.87
C ILE A 86 -12.73 -0.22 6.45
N TYR A 87 -13.71 -1.10 6.17
CA TYR A 87 -13.95 -1.62 4.83
C TYR A 87 -14.29 -0.50 3.83
N TYR A 88 -15.17 0.41 4.22
CA TYR A 88 -15.56 1.55 3.37
C TYR A 88 -14.35 2.40 2.98
N ARG A 89 -13.49 2.76 3.92
CA ARG A 89 -12.26 3.50 3.63
C ARG A 89 -11.29 2.69 2.76
N ALA A 90 -11.08 1.41 3.08
CA ALA A 90 -10.22 0.55 2.28
C ALA A 90 -10.72 0.43 0.84
N SER A 91 -12.02 0.17 0.63
CA SER A 91 -12.63 0.04 -0.70
C SER A 91 -12.68 1.36 -1.48
N SER A 92 -12.80 2.51 -0.81
CA SER A 92 -12.69 3.83 -1.44
C SER A 92 -11.29 4.06 -2.03
N ASN A 93 -10.25 3.55 -1.38
CA ASN A 93 -8.88 3.63 -1.87
C ASN A 93 -8.53 2.51 -2.86
N CYS A 94 -9.24 1.38 -2.79
CA CYS A 94 -9.07 0.22 -3.66
C CYS A 94 -10.44 -0.24 -4.20
N PRO A 95 -10.97 0.34 -5.28
CA PRO A 95 -12.27 -0.03 -5.84
C PRO A 95 -12.38 -1.49 -6.29
N GLN A 96 -11.26 -2.21 -6.43
CA GLN A 96 -11.24 -3.65 -6.71
C GLN A 96 -11.57 -4.48 -5.49
N LEU A 97 -11.34 -3.95 -4.27
CA LEU A 97 -11.56 -4.68 -3.02
C LEU A 97 -13.04 -4.96 -2.82
N LYS A 98 -13.37 -6.22 -2.73
CA LYS A 98 -14.72 -6.69 -2.37
C LYS A 98 -14.72 -7.17 -0.92
N TRP A 99 -15.90 -7.19 -0.32
CA TRP A 99 -16.07 -7.68 1.05
C TRP A 99 -15.44 -9.06 1.29
N LYS A 100 -15.66 -10.00 0.38
CA LYS A 100 -15.08 -11.35 0.46
C LYS A 100 -13.56 -11.39 0.38
N GLU A 101 -12.93 -10.36 -0.21
CA GLU A 101 -11.48 -10.23 -0.32
C GLU A 101 -10.91 -9.45 0.87
N PHE A 102 -11.75 -8.68 1.56
CA PHE A 102 -11.37 -7.92 2.74
C PHE A 102 -11.17 -8.82 3.97
N LEU A 103 -12.02 -9.83 4.18
CA LEU A 103 -11.91 -10.73 5.34
C LEU A 103 -10.55 -11.46 5.41
N PRO A 104 -10.01 -12.03 4.32
CA PRO A 104 -8.67 -12.60 4.32
C PRO A 104 -7.55 -11.61 4.68
N LEU A 105 -7.74 -10.30 4.49
CA LEU A 105 -6.75 -9.31 4.90
C LEU A 105 -6.67 -9.20 6.44
N LEU A 106 -7.78 -9.36 7.13
CA LEU A 106 -7.81 -9.39 8.61
C LEU A 106 -7.05 -10.61 9.15
N GLU A 107 -7.21 -11.77 8.50
CA GLU A 107 -6.49 -12.99 8.83
C GLU A 107 -4.98 -12.80 8.61
N ARG A 108 -4.57 -12.31 7.44
CA ARG A 108 -3.16 -12.00 7.15
C ARG A 108 -2.56 -11.00 8.12
N ALA A 109 -3.27 -9.93 8.45
CA ALA A 109 -2.80 -8.97 9.45
C ALA A 109 -2.59 -9.64 10.81
N THR A 110 -3.36 -10.67 11.13
CA THR A 110 -3.20 -11.47 12.34
C THR A 110 -1.97 -12.36 12.27
N ASP A 111 -1.77 -13.08 11.17
CA ASP A 111 -0.61 -13.96 10.96
C ASP A 111 0.71 -13.18 11.00
N TRP A 112 0.68 -11.93 10.55
CA TRP A 112 1.86 -11.05 10.57
C TRP A 112 2.02 -10.25 11.84
N ASN A 113 1.11 -10.46 12.80
CA ASN A 113 1.09 -9.74 14.05
C ASN A 113 1.02 -8.20 13.86
N ALA A 114 0.36 -7.74 12.80
CA ALA A 114 0.27 -6.30 12.47
C ALA A 114 -0.55 -5.52 13.50
N TRP A 115 -1.44 -6.17 14.21
CA TRP A 115 -2.24 -5.57 15.29
C TRP A 115 -1.43 -5.14 16.51
N SER A 116 -0.18 -5.62 16.63
CA SER A 116 0.71 -5.32 17.75
C SER A 116 1.71 -4.21 17.47
N PHE A 117 1.57 -3.43 16.39
CA PHE A 117 2.44 -2.27 16.17
C PHE A 117 2.35 -1.32 17.37
N LYS A 118 3.52 -0.93 17.91
CA LYS A 118 3.59 -0.02 19.03
C LYS A 118 3.00 1.34 18.65
N ASP A 119 2.22 1.94 19.55
CA ASP A 119 1.58 3.26 19.38
C ASP A 119 0.78 3.39 18.05
N PHE A 120 0.19 2.28 17.61
CA PHE A 120 -0.51 2.20 16.34
C PHE A 120 -1.74 3.12 16.29
N ASN A 121 -1.80 3.98 15.29
CA ASN A 121 -2.97 4.79 15.04
C ASN A 121 -4.08 3.95 14.37
N VAL A 122 -5.14 3.66 15.12
CA VAL A 122 -6.25 2.82 14.65
C VAL A 122 -6.93 3.32 13.36
N ASN A 123 -6.87 4.62 13.08
CA ASN A 123 -7.38 5.18 11.82
C ASN A 123 -6.55 4.73 10.59
N PHE A 124 -5.36 4.18 10.80
CA PHE A 124 -4.52 3.64 9.74
C PHE A 124 -4.78 2.17 9.43
N ILE A 125 -5.67 1.50 10.17
CA ILE A 125 -6.06 0.10 9.90
C ILE A 125 -6.44 -0.14 8.43
N PRO A 126 -7.28 0.68 7.77
CA PRO A 126 -7.63 0.46 6.36
C PRO A 126 -6.41 0.38 5.44
N TYR A 127 -5.43 1.24 5.66
CA TYR A 127 -4.21 1.32 4.85
C TYR A 127 -3.26 0.16 5.15
N MET A 128 -3.11 -0.19 6.42
CA MET A 128 -2.35 -1.36 6.85
C MET A 128 -2.90 -2.63 6.19
N LEU A 129 -4.22 -2.82 6.19
CA LEU A 129 -4.87 -3.95 5.55
C LEU A 129 -4.63 -3.98 4.03
N LEU A 130 -4.68 -2.84 3.34
CA LEU A 130 -4.35 -2.78 1.91
C LEU A 130 -2.91 -3.21 1.64
N CYS A 131 -1.96 -2.86 2.52
CA CYS A 131 -0.57 -3.31 2.42
C CYS A 131 -0.39 -4.79 2.80
N CYS A 132 -1.36 -5.41 3.47
CA CYS A 132 -1.37 -6.85 3.75
C CYS A 132 -1.74 -7.70 2.52
N ALA A 133 -2.29 -7.12 1.46
CA ALA A 133 -2.59 -7.85 0.24
C ALA A 133 -1.34 -7.99 -0.64
N ASP A 134 -1.22 -9.16 -1.29
CA ASP A 134 -0.20 -9.33 -2.31
C ASP A 134 -0.54 -8.47 -3.54
N GLU A 135 -1.74 -8.64 -4.06
CA GLU A 135 -2.24 -7.94 -5.24
C GLU A 135 -3.76 -7.91 -5.25
N PHE A 136 -4.31 -6.85 -5.82
CA PHE A 136 -5.73 -6.76 -6.16
C PHE A 136 -5.90 -6.90 -7.66
N HIS A 137 -6.51 -7.98 -8.10
CA HIS A 137 -6.62 -8.30 -9.52
C HIS A 137 -7.77 -7.57 -10.20
N GLY A 138 -7.47 -6.88 -11.30
CA GLY A 138 -8.47 -6.42 -12.25
C GLY A 138 -9.07 -7.60 -13.01
N LYS A 139 -10.39 -7.64 -13.20
CA LYS A 139 -11.01 -8.66 -14.04
C LYS A 139 -10.67 -8.40 -15.52
N ARG A 140 -10.29 -9.45 -16.27
CA ARG A 140 -10.29 -9.43 -17.75
C ARG A 140 -11.69 -9.00 -18.21
N ASN A 141 -11.77 -8.12 -19.18
CA ASN A 141 -13.00 -7.63 -19.82
C ASN A 141 -13.91 -6.71 -18.97
N THR A 142 -13.39 -6.02 -17.97
CA THR A 142 -14.11 -4.94 -17.29
C THR A 142 -13.36 -3.63 -17.40
N THR A 143 -14.08 -2.51 -17.32
CA THR A 143 -13.51 -1.15 -17.17
C THR A 143 -12.70 -0.97 -15.88
N ARG A 144 -12.45 -2.04 -15.15
CA ARG A 144 -11.70 -2.04 -13.92
C ARG A 144 -10.20 -1.88 -14.20
N PRO A 145 -9.53 -1.14 -13.33
CA PRO A 145 -8.10 -0.94 -13.44
C PRO A 145 -7.34 -2.27 -13.36
N LYS A 146 -6.18 -2.27 -13.98
CA LYS A 146 -5.18 -3.34 -14.01
C LYS A 146 -4.85 -3.80 -12.59
N THR A 147 -4.22 -4.95 -12.45
CA THR A 147 -3.70 -5.47 -11.16
C THR A 147 -2.91 -4.40 -10.42
N ILE A 148 -3.29 -4.13 -9.19
CA ILE A 148 -2.64 -3.13 -8.31
C ILE A 148 -2.19 -3.77 -7.01
N PHE A 149 -1.22 -3.15 -6.37
CA PHE A 149 -0.80 -3.46 -5.01
C PHE A 149 -0.42 -2.19 -4.27
N PHE A 150 -0.32 -2.28 -2.94
CA PHE A 150 0.01 -1.16 -2.08
C PHE A 150 1.32 -1.42 -1.36
N VAL A 151 2.11 -0.37 -1.22
CA VAL A 151 3.37 -0.38 -0.47
C VAL A 151 3.45 0.87 0.40
N LEU A 152 4.25 0.78 1.45
CA LEU A 152 4.57 1.95 2.26
C LEU A 152 5.45 2.90 1.47
N ASP A 153 5.33 4.20 1.75
CA ASP A 153 6.24 5.20 1.24
C ASP A 153 7.67 4.85 1.70
N PRO A 154 8.63 4.66 0.79
CA PRO A 154 10.00 4.30 1.14
C PRO A 154 10.73 5.35 1.98
N SER A 155 10.33 6.62 1.88
CA SER A 155 10.90 7.71 2.68
C SER A 155 10.44 7.69 4.13
N ALA A 156 9.40 6.91 4.45
CA ALA A 156 8.92 6.76 5.80
C ALA A 156 9.89 5.90 6.61
N GLY A 157 10.56 6.48 7.58
CA GLY A 157 11.42 5.76 8.54
C GLY A 157 10.68 4.57 9.16
N ASN A 158 11.34 3.45 9.27
CA ASN A 158 10.73 2.12 9.47
C ASN A 158 9.97 1.93 10.79
N ALA A 159 10.37 2.61 11.87
CA ALA A 159 9.85 2.32 13.21
C ALA A 159 8.51 3.02 13.52
N GLU A 160 8.31 4.23 13.02
CA GLU A 160 7.21 5.11 13.43
C GLU A 160 6.13 5.30 12.35
N PHE A 161 6.20 4.53 11.27
CA PHE A 161 5.32 4.74 10.13
C PHE A 161 3.83 4.67 10.49
N TRP A 162 3.46 3.77 11.39
CA TRP A 162 2.08 3.53 11.79
C TRP A 162 1.61 4.42 12.95
N HIS A 163 2.50 5.22 13.53
CA HIS A 163 2.16 6.18 14.55
C HIS A 163 1.42 7.39 13.95
N LYS A 164 0.64 8.07 14.77
CA LYS A 164 0.09 9.36 14.37
C LYS A 164 1.25 10.35 14.19
N PRO A 165 1.46 10.89 12.98
CA PRO A 165 2.51 11.88 12.79
C PRO A 165 2.15 13.15 13.56
N PRO A 166 3.09 13.75 14.31
CA PRO A 166 2.83 14.99 15.05
C PRO A 166 2.43 16.13 14.10
N ASP A 167 3.08 16.27 12.95
CA ASP A 167 2.89 17.39 12.03
C ASP A 167 2.94 16.99 10.54
N GLY A 168 2.79 15.72 10.18
CA GLY A 168 3.03 15.28 8.82
C GLY A 168 1.92 14.41 8.21
N LYS A 169 1.80 14.47 6.92
CA LYS A 169 1.01 13.52 6.14
C LYS A 169 1.79 12.22 6.02
N ARG A 170 1.11 11.09 6.17
CA ARG A 170 1.64 9.76 5.84
C ARG A 170 1.03 9.31 4.52
N PHE A 171 1.82 8.59 3.75
CA PHE A 171 1.40 8.11 2.44
C PHE A 171 1.60 6.61 2.34
N ILE A 172 0.70 5.96 1.60
CA ILE A 172 0.96 4.67 0.97
C ILE A 172 0.97 4.87 -0.53
N TRP A 173 1.68 4.02 -1.23
CA TRP A 173 1.76 4.07 -2.68
C TRP A 173 0.94 2.97 -3.31
N ARG A 174 0.02 3.36 -4.18
CA ARG A 174 -0.70 2.42 -5.05
C ARG A 174 0.07 2.25 -6.34
N VAL A 175 0.47 1.03 -6.62
CA VAL A 175 1.27 0.68 -7.80
C VAL A 175 0.45 -0.14 -8.78
N VAL A 176 0.43 0.26 -10.05
CA VAL A 176 -0.17 -0.51 -11.15
C VAL A 176 0.89 -1.48 -11.69
N LYS A 177 0.67 -2.78 -11.52
CA LYS A 177 1.68 -3.82 -11.85
C LYS A 177 2.16 -3.78 -13.30
N SER A 178 1.27 -3.57 -14.26
CA SER A 178 1.59 -3.63 -15.70
C SER A 178 2.35 -2.41 -16.22
N THR A 179 2.06 -1.23 -15.68
CA THR A 179 2.66 0.04 -16.13
C THR A 179 3.67 0.59 -15.14
N ARG A 180 3.72 0.01 -13.94
CA ARG A 180 4.49 0.50 -12.79
C ARG A 180 4.17 1.94 -12.37
N ASN A 181 3.04 2.45 -12.82
CA ASN A 181 2.59 3.77 -12.39
C ASN A 181 2.31 3.76 -10.89
N VAL A 182 2.87 4.74 -10.20
CA VAL A 182 2.72 4.94 -8.77
C VAL A 182 1.80 6.12 -8.53
N THR A 183 0.87 5.96 -7.59
CA THR A 183 0.01 7.04 -7.10
C THR A 183 0.18 7.14 -5.60
N GLU A 184 0.64 8.27 -5.13
CA GLU A 184 0.69 8.58 -3.70
C GLU A 184 -0.71 8.77 -3.14
N MET A 185 -0.97 8.17 -2.01
CA MET A 185 -2.27 8.23 -1.34
C MET A 185 -2.06 8.66 0.11
N ALA A 186 -2.54 9.84 0.44
CA ALA A 186 -2.44 10.35 1.81
C ALA A 186 -3.28 9.50 2.76
N MET A 187 -2.67 9.05 3.84
CA MET A 187 -3.35 8.34 4.92
C MET A 187 -4.09 9.35 5.79
N GLN A 188 -5.39 9.23 5.86
CA GLN A 188 -6.23 10.13 6.64
C GLN A 188 -6.40 9.59 8.06
N ALA A 189 -6.08 10.38 9.04
CA ALA A 189 -6.17 10.02 10.46
C ALA A 189 -7.58 10.27 11.07
N GLY A 190 -8.50 10.86 10.32
CA GLY A 190 -9.86 11.11 10.78
C GLY A 190 -10.77 9.89 10.64
N GLU A 191 -11.80 9.80 11.46
CA GLU A 191 -12.84 8.79 11.30
C GLU A 191 -13.60 8.98 9.98
N VAL A 192 -13.98 7.87 9.36
CA VAL A 192 -14.85 7.88 8.18
C VAL A 192 -16.08 7.07 8.49
N GLU A 193 -17.19 7.76 8.48
CA GLU A 193 -18.49 7.10 8.58
C GLU A 193 -18.99 6.73 7.18
N PRO A 194 -19.47 5.48 6.97
CA PRO A 194 -20.12 5.10 5.74
C PRO A 194 -21.33 6.01 5.44
N TRP A 195 -21.45 6.45 4.20
CA TRP A 195 -22.51 7.38 3.76
C TRP A 195 -23.94 6.92 4.12
N TYR A 196 -24.18 5.61 4.16
CA TYR A 196 -25.49 5.07 4.49
C TYR A 196 -25.84 5.28 5.96
N ARG A 197 -24.87 5.35 6.88
CA ARG A 197 -25.14 5.69 8.31
C ARG A 197 -25.61 7.12 8.44
N ALA A 198 -24.93 8.08 7.79
CA ALA A 198 -25.37 9.47 7.77
C ALA A 198 -26.80 9.60 7.19
N LYS A 199 -27.07 8.89 6.08
CA LYS A 199 -28.40 8.87 5.47
C LYS A 199 -29.44 8.20 6.37
N ALA A 200 -29.09 7.13 7.07
CA ALA A 200 -29.99 6.48 8.02
C ALA A 200 -30.36 7.40 9.19
N ARG A 201 -29.39 8.15 9.75
CA ARG A 201 -29.70 9.13 10.81
C ARG A 201 -30.70 10.17 10.34
N ILE A 202 -30.53 10.73 9.14
CA ILE A 202 -31.48 11.67 8.56
C ILE A 202 -32.88 11.04 8.47
N ASN A 203 -32.99 9.81 7.95
CA ASN A 203 -34.25 9.11 7.80
C ASN A 203 -34.89 8.74 9.14
N LEU A 204 -34.09 8.45 10.15
CA LEU A 204 -34.53 8.14 11.51
C LEU A 204 -34.75 9.39 12.37
N LYS A 205 -34.45 10.57 11.84
CA LYS A 205 -34.54 11.86 12.54
C LYS A 205 -33.76 11.88 13.87
N LEU A 206 -32.55 11.26 13.87
CA LEU A 206 -31.58 11.24 14.98
C LEU A 206 -30.58 12.37 14.85
#